data_681f2ee2da93d5fb0c5f8389494af958
#
_entry.id   681f2ee2da93d5fb0c5f8389494af958
#
_cell.length_a   1.000
_cell.length_b   1.000
_cell.length_c   1.000
_cell.angle_alpha   90.00
_cell.angle_beta   90.00
_cell.angle_gamma   90.00
#
_symmetry.space_group_name_H-M   'P 1'
#
loop_
_entity.id
_entity.type
_entity.pdbx_description
1 polymer ?
#
loop_
_entity_poly.entity_id
_entity_poly.type
_entity_poly.pdbx_seq_one_letter_code
_entity_poly.pdbx_strand_id
1 'polypeptide(L)'
;MIRVVSYNIHKGRSASGKRESLADLRLGLYGLSPDLLFLQEVQGRNQLQGSLDAQHESLAAALRMNTAYGCNVVRPHTDHGNALLSRFPILQYENQDISDHRMEQRGLLHAIIDVGGRPVHCIVVHLGLFNSGRVRQVQALLDRIKRIVPADEPLLIAGDFNDWNNRLAPIFVQQLNLYEVFSFSPRGQADNRFRLRQPIKWLRTMRKSGLVVPDQGIQLGVNGAARMTPPPRTFPAAFPWLRLDRVYQRGFAVRNARVLVGDPWKQLSDHAPILTELELP
;
A
#
# COMPACT_ATOMS: atom_id res chain seq x y z
N MET A 1 10.86 -13.33 10.97
CA MET A 1 10.85 -12.04 10.21
C MET A 1 10.00 -12.24 8.97
N ILE A 2 9.08 -11.31 8.67
CA ILE A 2 8.14 -11.37 7.54
C ILE A 2 8.48 -10.21 6.60
N ARG A 3 8.74 -10.53 5.34
CA ARG A 3 9.05 -9.55 4.29
C ARG A 3 7.79 -9.21 3.53
N VAL A 4 7.34 -7.97 3.63
CA VAL A 4 6.09 -7.47 3.03
C VAL A 4 6.41 -6.49 1.91
N VAL A 5 5.76 -6.65 0.77
CA VAL A 5 5.83 -5.71 -0.36
C VAL A 5 4.44 -5.19 -0.66
N SER A 6 4.30 -3.87 -0.81
CA SER A 6 3.10 -3.22 -1.36
C SER A 6 3.44 -2.59 -2.70
N TYR A 7 2.63 -2.86 -3.74
CA TYR A 7 2.93 -2.41 -5.08
C TYR A 7 1.67 -2.25 -5.95
N ASN A 8 1.41 -1.05 -6.43
CA ASN A 8 0.49 -0.82 -7.53
C ASN A 8 1.22 -1.19 -8.83
N ILE A 9 0.77 -2.25 -9.51
CA ILE A 9 1.46 -2.82 -10.67
C ILE A 9 0.97 -2.29 -12.02
N HIS A 10 0.09 -1.29 -12.02
CA HIS A 10 -0.42 -0.63 -13.24
C HIS A 10 -0.87 -1.64 -14.32
N LYS A 11 -1.64 -2.65 -13.91
CA LYS A 11 -2.13 -3.75 -14.80
C LYS A 11 -1.00 -4.50 -15.53
N GLY A 12 0.17 -4.63 -14.88
CA GLY A 12 1.35 -5.26 -15.49
C GLY A 12 1.91 -4.48 -16.67
N ARG A 13 1.78 -3.16 -16.66
CA ARG A 13 2.29 -2.27 -17.71
C ARG A 13 3.40 -1.37 -17.18
N SER A 14 4.34 -1.04 -18.06
CA SER A 14 5.42 -0.08 -17.77
C SER A 14 4.86 1.27 -17.29
N ALA A 15 5.71 2.08 -16.67
CA ALA A 15 5.35 3.42 -16.18
C ALA A 15 4.67 4.33 -17.24
N SER A 16 4.98 4.13 -18.53
CA SER A 16 4.30 4.84 -19.61
C SER A 16 3.00 4.19 -20.11
N GLY A 17 2.65 3.01 -19.57
CA GLY A 17 1.49 2.21 -20.00
C GLY A 17 1.65 1.52 -21.37
N LYS A 18 2.76 1.76 -22.07
CA LYS A 18 2.92 1.32 -23.48
C LYS A 18 3.43 -0.11 -23.63
N ARG A 19 4.24 -0.59 -22.69
CA ARG A 19 4.89 -1.91 -22.72
C ARG A 19 4.32 -2.80 -21.62
N GLU A 20 4.11 -4.07 -21.94
CA GLU A 20 3.86 -5.08 -20.91
C GLU A 20 5.11 -5.29 -20.06
N SER A 21 4.95 -5.37 -18.74
CA SER A 21 6.04 -5.50 -17.78
C SER A 21 5.90 -6.73 -16.85
N LEU A 22 4.88 -7.58 -17.06
CA LEU A 22 4.56 -8.67 -16.14
C LEU A 22 5.73 -9.67 -15.98
N ALA A 23 6.45 -9.98 -17.06
CA ALA A 23 7.61 -10.88 -17.00
C ALA A 23 8.75 -10.29 -16.16
N ASP A 24 9.05 -9.01 -16.38
CA ASP A 24 10.07 -8.28 -15.61
C ASP A 24 9.64 -8.09 -14.15
N LEU A 25 8.34 -7.85 -13.90
CA LEU A 25 7.76 -7.81 -12.56
C LEU A 25 7.99 -9.12 -11.80
N ARG A 26 7.74 -10.27 -12.45
CA ARG A 26 8.01 -11.60 -11.87
C ARG A 26 9.46 -11.73 -11.41
N LEU A 27 10.40 -11.36 -12.26
CA LEU A 27 11.83 -11.43 -11.94
C LEU A 27 12.20 -10.48 -10.78
N GLY A 28 11.75 -9.24 -10.84
CA GLY A 28 11.99 -8.27 -9.78
C GLY A 28 11.43 -8.71 -8.43
N LEU A 29 10.18 -9.17 -8.41
CA LEU A 29 9.52 -9.65 -7.19
C LEU A 29 10.15 -10.95 -6.66
N TYR A 30 10.55 -11.86 -7.55
CA TYR A 30 11.26 -13.08 -7.16
C TYR A 30 12.57 -12.74 -6.44
N GLY A 31 13.34 -11.77 -6.94
CA GLY A 31 14.58 -11.31 -6.32
C GLY A 31 14.39 -10.67 -4.94
N LEU A 32 13.20 -10.14 -4.63
CA LEU A 32 12.89 -9.63 -3.30
C LEU A 32 12.55 -10.73 -2.30
N SER A 33 12.16 -11.93 -2.76
CA SER A 33 11.74 -13.05 -1.92
C SER A 33 10.71 -12.63 -0.85
N PRO A 34 9.58 -12.01 -1.21
CA PRO A 34 8.58 -11.56 -0.25
C PRO A 34 7.86 -12.75 0.39
N ASP A 35 7.38 -12.55 1.62
CA ASP A 35 6.46 -13.47 2.28
C ASP A 35 5.01 -13.06 2.05
N LEU A 36 4.76 -11.74 1.91
CA LEU A 36 3.47 -11.15 1.59
C LEU A 36 3.60 -10.09 0.50
N LEU A 37 2.67 -10.11 -0.46
CA LEU A 37 2.53 -9.11 -1.52
C LEU A 37 1.13 -8.52 -1.50
N PHE A 38 1.04 -7.21 -1.33
CA PHE A 38 -0.18 -6.42 -1.42
C PHE A 38 -0.17 -5.69 -2.77
N LEU A 39 -0.98 -6.14 -3.71
CA LEU A 39 -0.95 -5.66 -5.09
C LEU A 39 -2.22 -4.90 -5.45
N GLN A 40 -2.08 -3.79 -6.15
CA GLN A 40 -3.17 -2.98 -6.67
C GLN A 40 -3.10 -2.91 -8.20
N GLU A 41 -4.22 -2.61 -8.82
CA GLU A 41 -4.40 -2.62 -10.28
C GLU A 41 -3.98 -3.95 -10.93
N VAL A 42 -4.30 -5.05 -10.29
CA VAL A 42 -4.02 -6.40 -10.83
C VAL A 42 -5.09 -6.79 -11.82
N GLN A 43 -4.73 -7.15 -13.03
CA GLN A 43 -5.65 -7.64 -14.03
C GLN A 43 -5.99 -9.11 -13.77
N GLY A 44 -7.27 -9.40 -13.59
CA GLY A 44 -7.79 -10.76 -13.54
C GLY A 44 -8.01 -11.29 -14.94
N ARG A 45 -9.23 -11.12 -15.48
CA ARG A 45 -9.56 -11.56 -16.83
C ARG A 45 -9.05 -10.59 -17.88
N ASN A 46 -8.47 -11.11 -18.95
CA ASN A 46 -8.14 -10.34 -20.15
C ASN A 46 -8.34 -11.15 -21.43
N GLN A 47 -9.52 -11.07 -22.00
CA GLN A 47 -9.88 -11.77 -23.23
C GLN A 47 -9.24 -11.16 -24.50
N LEU A 48 -8.73 -9.94 -24.42
CA LEU A 48 -8.15 -9.23 -25.57
C LEU A 48 -6.72 -9.70 -25.90
N GLN A 49 -6.00 -10.21 -24.90
CA GLN A 49 -4.61 -10.62 -25.08
C GLN A 49 -4.41 -12.14 -25.21
N GLY A 50 -5.49 -12.93 -25.22
CA GLY A 50 -5.37 -14.39 -25.27
C GLY A 50 -4.59 -14.98 -24.09
N SER A 51 -4.34 -14.22 -23.04
CA SER A 51 -3.70 -14.68 -21.81
C SER A 51 -4.65 -15.65 -21.13
N LEU A 52 -4.17 -16.86 -20.89
CA LEU A 52 -4.94 -17.90 -20.23
C LEU A 52 -5.00 -17.67 -18.71
N ASP A 53 -4.00 -16.98 -18.14
CA ASP A 53 -3.85 -16.83 -16.71
C ASP A 53 -4.07 -15.37 -16.26
N ALA A 54 -4.83 -15.21 -15.18
CA ALA A 54 -4.92 -13.95 -14.49
C ALA A 54 -3.54 -13.53 -13.92
N GLN A 55 -3.26 -12.23 -13.88
CA GLN A 55 -1.95 -11.74 -13.42
C GLN A 55 -1.62 -12.20 -12.00
N HIS A 56 -2.63 -12.23 -11.09
CA HIS A 56 -2.42 -12.70 -9.71
C HIS A 56 -2.06 -14.19 -9.66
N GLU A 57 -2.67 -15.03 -10.49
CA GLU A 57 -2.37 -16.47 -10.59
C GLU A 57 -0.97 -16.69 -11.15
N SER A 58 -0.64 -15.98 -12.23
CA SER A 58 0.67 -16.04 -12.88
C SER A 58 1.81 -15.61 -11.94
N LEU A 59 1.60 -14.54 -11.15
CA LEU A 59 2.56 -14.11 -10.14
C LEU A 59 2.65 -15.10 -8.97
N ALA A 60 1.53 -15.60 -8.49
CA ALA A 60 1.47 -16.58 -7.39
C ALA A 60 2.21 -17.87 -7.77
N ALA A 61 1.98 -18.40 -8.96
CA ALA A 61 2.67 -19.59 -9.47
C ALA A 61 4.18 -19.37 -9.56
N ALA A 62 4.63 -18.23 -10.13
CA ALA A 62 6.05 -17.91 -10.26
C ALA A 62 6.76 -17.73 -8.91
N LEU A 63 6.08 -17.21 -7.91
CA LEU A 63 6.62 -16.95 -6.57
C LEU A 63 6.34 -18.08 -5.57
N ARG A 64 5.59 -19.12 -5.98
CA ARG A 64 5.13 -20.23 -5.13
C ARG A 64 4.35 -19.74 -3.90
N MET A 65 3.35 -18.90 -4.14
CA MET A 65 2.51 -18.27 -3.11
C MET A 65 1.05 -18.64 -3.29
N ASN A 66 0.28 -18.60 -2.21
CA ASN A 66 -1.18 -18.60 -2.26
C ASN A 66 -1.68 -17.24 -2.73
N THR A 67 -2.86 -17.17 -3.34
CA THR A 67 -3.42 -15.90 -3.82
C THR A 67 -4.88 -15.72 -3.40
N ALA A 68 -5.22 -14.49 -3.03
CA ALA A 68 -6.60 -13.99 -2.91
C ALA A 68 -6.75 -12.80 -3.87
N TYR A 69 -7.85 -12.76 -4.61
CA TYR A 69 -8.13 -11.70 -5.57
C TYR A 69 -9.50 -11.09 -5.33
N GLY A 70 -9.55 -9.77 -5.28
CA GLY A 70 -10.77 -8.97 -5.18
C GLY A 70 -10.97 -8.16 -6.45
N CYS A 71 -11.92 -8.59 -7.30
CA CYS A 71 -12.30 -7.87 -8.50
C CYS A 71 -13.05 -6.58 -8.12
N ASN A 72 -12.58 -5.43 -8.58
CA ASN A 72 -13.19 -4.13 -8.31
C ASN A 72 -13.87 -3.53 -9.54
N VAL A 73 -13.25 -3.67 -10.71
CA VAL A 73 -13.72 -3.08 -11.96
C VAL A 73 -13.95 -4.18 -12.98
N VAL A 74 -15.18 -4.27 -13.49
CA VAL A 74 -15.54 -5.22 -14.55
C VAL A 74 -15.85 -4.44 -15.82
N ARG A 75 -15.22 -4.86 -16.92
CA ARG A 75 -15.45 -4.37 -18.27
C ARG A 75 -15.80 -5.54 -19.20
N PRO A 76 -16.34 -5.30 -20.42
CA PRO A 76 -16.77 -6.39 -21.30
C PRO A 76 -15.72 -7.51 -21.50
N HIS A 77 -14.45 -7.15 -21.65
CA HIS A 77 -13.36 -8.10 -21.94
C HIS A 77 -12.29 -8.20 -20.87
N THR A 78 -12.31 -7.34 -19.86
CA THR A 78 -11.26 -7.26 -18.85
C THR A 78 -11.86 -6.99 -17.48
N ASP A 79 -11.15 -7.38 -16.46
CA ASP A 79 -11.40 -6.90 -15.10
C ASP A 79 -10.07 -6.57 -14.41
N HIS A 80 -10.14 -5.81 -13.34
CA HIS A 80 -8.99 -5.59 -12.48
C HIS A 80 -9.42 -5.26 -11.05
N GLY A 81 -8.49 -5.47 -10.13
CA GLY A 81 -8.75 -5.28 -8.72
C GLY A 81 -7.50 -5.31 -7.86
N ASN A 82 -7.68 -5.75 -6.63
CA ASN A 82 -6.62 -5.93 -5.65
C ASN A 82 -6.27 -7.41 -5.50
N ALA A 83 -5.02 -7.73 -5.18
CA ALA A 83 -4.61 -9.08 -4.84
C ALA A 83 -3.70 -9.11 -3.62
N LEU A 84 -3.84 -10.16 -2.82
CA LEU A 84 -2.90 -10.55 -1.79
C LEU A 84 -2.25 -11.87 -2.22
N LEU A 85 -0.91 -11.90 -2.27
CA LEU A 85 -0.17 -13.14 -2.41
C LEU A 85 0.54 -13.42 -1.08
N SER A 86 0.52 -14.66 -0.64
CA SER A 86 1.04 -15.08 0.66
C SER A 86 1.79 -16.42 0.59
N ARG A 87 2.97 -16.48 1.20
CA ARG A 87 3.65 -17.77 1.47
C ARG A 87 2.93 -18.56 2.57
N PHE A 88 2.19 -17.85 3.42
CA PHE A 88 1.39 -18.46 4.47
C PHE A 88 0.04 -18.91 3.93
N PRO A 89 -0.61 -19.92 4.55
CA PRO A 89 -1.96 -20.30 4.20
C PRO A 89 -2.94 -19.13 4.32
N ILE A 90 -3.79 -18.95 3.32
CA ILE A 90 -4.92 -17.99 3.38
C ILE A 90 -6.11 -18.78 3.91
N LEU A 91 -6.58 -18.45 5.13
CA LEU A 91 -7.67 -19.14 5.80
C LEU A 91 -9.02 -18.76 5.20
N GLN A 92 -9.20 -17.45 4.96
CA GLN A 92 -10.40 -16.92 4.29
C GLN A 92 -10.09 -15.53 3.71
N TYR A 93 -10.89 -15.11 2.74
CA TYR A 93 -10.86 -13.74 2.24
C TYR A 93 -12.21 -13.28 1.72
N GLU A 94 -12.40 -11.98 1.70
CA GLU A 94 -13.60 -11.32 1.18
C GLU A 94 -13.21 -9.99 0.54
N ASN A 95 -13.83 -9.68 -0.60
CA ASN A 95 -13.70 -8.37 -1.25
C ASN A 95 -14.98 -7.56 -1.03
N GLN A 96 -14.88 -6.46 -0.31
CA GLN A 96 -15.99 -5.55 -0.08
C GLN A 96 -15.95 -4.39 -1.08
N ASP A 97 -17.04 -4.14 -1.78
CA ASP A 97 -17.20 -2.95 -2.60
C ASP A 97 -17.28 -1.71 -1.70
N ILE A 98 -16.37 -0.77 -1.94
CA ILE A 98 -16.30 0.54 -1.27
C ILE A 98 -16.38 1.69 -2.28
N SER A 99 -16.92 1.43 -3.46
CA SER A 99 -17.06 2.42 -4.52
C SER A 99 -17.93 3.59 -4.06
N ASP A 100 -17.47 4.80 -4.33
CA ASP A 100 -18.24 6.01 -4.04
C ASP A 100 -19.22 6.37 -5.16
N HIS A 101 -18.81 6.10 -6.39
CA HIS A 101 -19.62 6.32 -7.58
C HIS A 101 -19.21 5.37 -8.73
N ARG A 102 -20.11 5.21 -9.71
CA ARG A 102 -19.93 4.24 -10.81
C ARG A 102 -18.68 4.42 -11.67
N MET A 103 -18.14 5.65 -11.72
CA MET A 103 -16.95 5.95 -12.55
C MET A 103 -15.64 5.58 -11.85
N GLU A 104 -15.65 5.41 -10.53
CA GLU A 104 -14.46 5.07 -9.74
C GLU A 104 -14.77 3.90 -8.80
N GLN A 105 -14.74 2.70 -9.38
CA GLN A 105 -14.98 1.46 -8.65
C GLN A 105 -13.76 1.10 -7.79
N ARG A 106 -14.00 0.83 -6.51
CA ARG A 106 -12.97 0.52 -5.51
C ARG A 106 -13.41 -0.63 -4.62
N GLY A 107 -12.46 -1.47 -4.25
CA GLY A 107 -12.69 -2.59 -3.33
C GLY A 107 -11.68 -2.62 -2.21
N LEU A 108 -12.10 -3.25 -1.13
CA LEU A 108 -11.30 -3.58 0.03
C LEU A 108 -11.19 -5.09 0.08
N LEU A 109 -10.01 -5.63 -0.24
CA LEU A 109 -9.73 -7.06 -0.13
C LEU A 109 -9.18 -7.34 1.25
N HIS A 110 -9.96 -8.05 2.07
CA HIS A 110 -9.56 -8.48 3.40
C HIS A 110 -9.33 -10.00 3.41
N ALA A 111 -8.13 -10.41 3.76
CA ALA A 111 -7.76 -11.81 3.92
C ALA A 111 -7.23 -12.06 5.35
N ILE A 112 -7.47 -13.27 5.87
CA ILE A 112 -6.89 -13.76 7.10
C ILE A 112 -5.91 -14.85 6.72
N ILE A 113 -4.67 -14.73 7.16
CA ILE A 113 -3.60 -15.69 6.91
C ILE A 113 -3.15 -16.35 8.21
N ASP A 114 -2.64 -17.57 8.13
CA ASP A 114 -2.06 -18.28 9.27
C ASP A 114 -0.53 -18.12 9.29
N VAL A 115 -0.02 -17.37 10.24
CA VAL A 115 1.42 -17.21 10.45
C VAL A 115 1.86 -18.00 11.66
N GLY A 116 2.17 -19.27 11.44
CA GLY A 116 2.65 -20.17 12.52
C GLY A 116 1.62 -20.42 13.61
N GLY A 117 0.36 -20.62 13.23
CA GLY A 117 -0.76 -20.86 14.15
C GLY A 117 -1.41 -19.58 14.70
N ARG A 118 -0.98 -18.38 14.24
CA ARG A 118 -1.57 -17.09 14.63
C ARG A 118 -2.29 -16.47 13.43
N PRO A 119 -3.57 -16.08 13.59
CA PRO A 119 -4.26 -15.34 12.55
C PRO A 119 -3.67 -13.94 12.41
N VAL A 120 -3.44 -13.53 11.17
CA VAL A 120 -2.99 -12.19 10.81
C VAL A 120 -3.95 -11.63 9.78
N HIS A 121 -4.52 -10.48 10.07
CA HIS A 121 -5.41 -9.80 9.14
C HIS A 121 -4.61 -8.97 8.14
N CYS A 122 -4.91 -9.16 6.86
CA CYS A 122 -4.27 -8.46 5.74
C CYS A 122 -5.34 -7.76 4.91
N ILE A 123 -5.24 -6.45 4.76
CA ILE A 123 -6.19 -5.66 3.96
C ILE A 123 -5.46 -4.95 2.84
N VAL A 124 -5.85 -5.23 1.59
CA VAL A 124 -5.35 -4.53 0.40
C VAL A 124 -6.36 -3.47 0.00
N VAL A 125 -5.90 -2.23 -0.15
CA VAL A 125 -6.73 -1.09 -0.56
C VAL A 125 -6.16 -0.38 -1.78
N HIS A 126 -7.06 0.16 -2.60
CA HIS A 126 -6.78 1.19 -3.57
C HIS A 126 -7.89 2.23 -3.47
N LEU A 127 -7.62 3.34 -2.78
CA LEU A 127 -8.62 4.36 -2.49
C LEU A 127 -8.82 5.33 -3.66
N GLY A 128 -9.92 6.05 -3.64
CA GLY A 128 -10.29 7.00 -4.68
C GLY A 128 -9.42 8.26 -4.73
N LEU A 129 -9.39 8.87 -5.90
CA LEU A 129 -8.65 10.11 -6.15
C LEU A 129 -9.30 11.32 -5.46
N PHE A 130 -10.64 11.33 -5.38
CA PHE A 130 -11.39 12.45 -4.82
C PHE A 130 -11.49 12.38 -3.30
N ASN A 131 -11.23 13.50 -2.64
CA ASN A 131 -11.17 13.55 -1.17
C ASN A 131 -12.49 13.14 -0.50
N SER A 132 -13.65 13.54 -1.04
CA SER A 132 -14.96 13.21 -0.48
C SER A 132 -15.25 11.71 -0.55
N GLY A 133 -14.98 11.07 -1.69
CA GLY A 133 -15.11 9.62 -1.86
C GLY A 133 -14.14 8.87 -0.95
N ARG A 134 -12.91 9.31 -0.88
CA ARG A 134 -11.87 8.71 -0.04
C ARG A 134 -12.25 8.73 1.45
N VAL A 135 -12.87 9.81 1.95
CA VAL A 135 -13.35 9.86 3.34
C VAL A 135 -14.40 8.79 3.60
N ARG A 136 -15.38 8.59 2.69
CA ARG A 136 -16.39 7.53 2.83
C ARG A 136 -15.78 6.13 2.75
N GLN A 137 -14.83 5.93 1.85
CA GLN A 137 -14.10 4.66 1.72
C GLN A 137 -13.29 4.33 2.98
N VAL A 138 -12.65 5.33 3.58
CA VAL A 138 -11.95 5.18 4.86
C VAL A 138 -12.93 4.85 5.98
N GLN A 139 -14.11 5.48 6.02
CA GLN A 139 -15.13 5.14 7.00
C GLN A 139 -15.57 3.67 6.86
N ALA A 140 -15.83 3.19 5.66
CA ALA A 140 -16.16 1.79 5.40
C ALA A 140 -15.04 0.83 5.85
N LEU A 141 -13.78 1.21 5.63
CA LEU A 141 -12.61 0.46 6.12
C LEU A 141 -12.56 0.41 7.66
N LEU A 142 -12.78 1.54 8.32
CA LEU A 142 -12.82 1.62 9.79
C LEU A 142 -13.93 0.75 10.36
N ASP A 143 -15.14 0.82 9.79
CA ASP A 143 -16.30 0.06 10.24
C ASP A 143 -16.08 -1.46 10.07
N ARG A 144 -15.47 -1.86 8.96
CA ARG A 144 -15.11 -3.25 8.74
C ARG A 144 -14.08 -3.74 9.78
N ILE A 145 -13.03 -2.98 10.01
CA ILE A 145 -11.98 -3.37 10.96
C ILE A 145 -12.57 -3.49 12.37
N LYS A 146 -13.33 -2.50 12.82
CA LYS A 146 -13.95 -2.52 14.16
C LYS A 146 -14.94 -3.68 14.35
N ARG A 147 -15.57 -4.14 13.27
CA ARG A 147 -16.56 -5.23 13.30
C ARG A 147 -15.91 -6.62 13.26
N ILE A 148 -14.83 -6.80 12.52
CA ILE A 148 -14.32 -8.12 12.15
C ILE A 148 -12.95 -8.41 12.74
N VAL A 149 -12.10 -7.40 12.97
CA VAL A 149 -10.73 -7.60 13.43
C VAL A 149 -10.64 -7.40 14.94
N PRO A 150 -10.36 -8.48 15.72
CA PRO A 150 -10.12 -8.35 17.14
C PRO A 150 -9.01 -7.33 17.46
N ALA A 151 -9.16 -6.62 18.58
CA ALA A 151 -8.26 -5.52 18.92
C ALA A 151 -6.82 -5.97 19.21
N ASP A 152 -6.67 -7.20 19.66
CA ASP A 152 -5.41 -7.87 20.01
C ASP A 152 -4.77 -8.64 18.85
N GLU A 153 -5.48 -8.83 17.75
CA GLU A 153 -4.94 -9.53 16.58
C GLU A 153 -4.10 -8.61 15.69
N PRO A 154 -3.01 -9.14 15.13
CA PRO A 154 -2.15 -8.42 14.19
C PRO A 154 -2.89 -8.03 12.92
N LEU A 155 -2.66 -6.79 12.47
CA LEU A 155 -3.30 -6.23 11.28
C LEU A 155 -2.28 -5.50 10.40
N LEU A 156 -2.31 -5.80 9.10
CA LEU A 156 -1.59 -5.10 8.05
C LEU A 156 -2.60 -4.49 7.07
N ILE A 157 -2.45 -3.21 6.77
CA ILE A 157 -3.19 -2.55 5.69
C ILE A 157 -2.18 -1.94 4.74
N ALA A 158 -2.22 -2.33 3.47
CA ALA A 158 -1.28 -1.81 2.51
C ALA A 158 -1.96 -1.52 1.15
N GLY A 159 -1.42 -0.56 0.44
CA GLY A 159 -1.87 -0.22 -0.89
C GLY A 159 -1.69 1.23 -1.28
N ASP A 160 -2.43 1.62 -2.31
CA ASP A 160 -2.51 2.99 -2.81
C ASP A 160 -3.65 3.73 -2.10
N PHE A 161 -3.27 4.64 -1.22
CA PHE A 161 -4.23 5.44 -0.43
C PHE A 161 -4.64 6.73 -1.13
N ASN A 162 -3.95 7.12 -2.20
CA ASN A 162 -4.14 8.39 -2.89
C ASN A 162 -4.13 9.62 -1.95
N ASP A 163 -3.45 9.50 -0.79
CA ASP A 163 -3.41 10.51 0.27
C ASP A 163 -2.09 11.30 0.28
N TRP A 164 -1.85 12.07 -0.79
CA TRP A 164 -0.61 12.85 -0.93
C TRP A 164 -0.41 13.92 0.17
N ASN A 165 -1.49 14.32 0.86
CA ASN A 165 -1.46 15.32 1.94
C ASN A 165 -1.32 14.70 3.33
N ASN A 166 -1.25 13.37 3.44
CA ASN A 166 -1.13 12.61 4.68
C ASN A 166 -2.23 12.95 5.71
N ARG A 167 -3.49 13.05 5.26
CA ARG A 167 -4.64 13.39 6.11
C ARG A 167 -5.21 12.17 6.84
N LEU A 168 -4.93 10.98 6.35
CA LEU A 168 -5.51 9.74 6.87
C LEU A 168 -4.73 9.17 8.06
N ALA A 169 -3.43 9.42 8.15
CA ALA A 169 -2.59 8.87 9.21
C ALA A 169 -3.10 9.14 10.64
N PRO A 170 -3.54 10.37 11.01
CA PRO A 170 -4.10 10.62 12.32
C PRO A 170 -5.34 9.78 12.63
N ILE A 171 -6.19 9.53 11.63
CA ILE A 171 -7.42 8.72 11.78
C ILE A 171 -7.06 7.28 12.13
N PHE A 172 -6.11 6.68 11.42
CA PHE A 172 -5.68 5.30 11.65
C PHE A 172 -5.00 5.13 13.00
N VAL A 173 -4.17 6.09 13.41
CA VAL A 173 -3.53 6.06 14.74
C VAL A 173 -4.58 6.17 15.85
N GLN A 174 -5.46 7.17 15.77
CA GLN A 174 -6.41 7.47 16.85
C GLN A 174 -7.52 6.43 16.98
N GLN A 175 -8.01 5.87 15.86
CA GLN A 175 -9.17 4.99 15.88
C GLN A 175 -8.84 3.50 15.89
N LEU A 176 -7.65 3.11 15.40
CA LEU A 176 -7.31 1.71 15.19
C LEU A 176 -5.95 1.29 15.79
N ASN A 177 -5.20 2.21 16.39
CA ASN A 177 -3.82 1.99 16.83
C ASN A 177 -2.92 1.45 15.68
N LEU A 178 -3.16 1.91 14.46
CA LEU A 178 -2.39 1.54 13.29
C LEU A 178 -1.31 2.60 13.02
N TYR A 179 -0.09 2.13 12.84
CA TYR A 179 1.07 2.97 12.63
C TYR A 179 1.68 2.69 11.27
N GLU A 180 2.06 3.74 10.58
CA GLU A 180 2.74 3.66 9.30
C GLU A 180 4.19 3.18 9.50
N VAL A 181 4.65 2.22 8.68
CA VAL A 181 5.93 1.51 8.89
C VAL A 181 7.16 2.43 8.88
N PHE A 182 7.12 3.56 8.16
CA PHE A 182 8.23 4.53 8.17
C PHE A 182 8.28 5.41 9.41
N SER A 183 7.20 5.47 10.19
CA SER A 183 7.15 6.28 11.42
C SER A 183 8.06 5.73 12.53
N PHE A 184 8.35 4.44 12.50
CA PHE A 184 9.13 3.72 13.53
C PHE A 184 10.37 3.01 12.99
N SER A 185 10.62 3.06 11.69
CA SER A 185 11.85 2.48 11.15
C SER A 185 13.06 3.21 11.76
N PRO A 186 14.01 2.49 12.40
CA PRO A 186 15.30 3.09 12.71
C PRO A 186 15.80 3.68 11.40
N ARG A 187 16.22 4.95 11.39
CA ARG A 187 16.61 5.70 10.19
C ARG A 187 17.38 4.83 9.22
N GLY A 188 16.66 4.04 8.42
CA GLY A 188 17.20 3.37 7.26
C GLY A 188 17.69 4.49 6.36
N GLN A 189 18.89 4.34 5.88
CA GLN A 189 19.56 5.27 4.99
C GLN A 189 18.59 5.69 3.88
N ALA A 190 17.90 6.81 4.08
CA ALA A 190 17.40 7.59 2.98
C ALA A 190 18.65 7.90 2.15
N ASP A 191 18.75 7.30 0.98
CA ASP A 191 19.86 7.50 0.08
C ASP A 191 19.96 9.00 -0.22
N ASN A 192 20.88 9.66 0.46
CA ASN A 192 21.00 11.11 0.58
C ASN A 192 21.67 11.72 -0.67
N ARG A 193 21.62 10.98 -1.82
CA ARG A 193 22.32 11.36 -3.05
C ARG A 193 21.63 12.42 -3.90
N PHE A 194 20.40 12.86 -3.54
CA PHE A 194 19.72 13.95 -4.22
C PHE A 194 19.24 15.03 -3.25
N ARG A 195 20.16 15.63 -2.49
CA ARG A 195 19.95 16.99 -2.00
C ARG A 195 20.20 17.99 -3.12
N LEU A 196 19.29 18.09 -4.05
CA LEU A 196 19.17 19.31 -4.84
C LEU A 196 18.76 20.43 -3.87
N ARG A 197 19.65 21.40 -3.70
CA ARG A 197 19.42 22.65 -2.98
C ARG A 197 18.05 23.21 -3.41
N GLN A 198 17.17 23.39 -2.46
CA GLN A 198 15.87 24.00 -2.70
C GLN A 198 16.03 25.45 -3.15
N PRO A 199 15.69 25.83 -4.38
CA PRO A 199 15.53 27.20 -4.75
C PRO A 199 14.05 27.55 -4.75
N ILE A 200 13.35 27.60 -3.65
CA ILE A 200 12.07 28.32 -3.54
C ILE A 200 11.73 28.46 -2.04
N LYS A 201 12.50 29.27 -1.33
CA LYS A 201 12.06 29.87 -0.08
C LYS A 201 11.12 31.07 -0.30
N TRP A 202 10.91 31.49 -1.52
CA TRP A 202 10.28 32.78 -1.87
C TRP A 202 8.75 32.70 -2.02
N LEU A 203 8.16 31.56 -2.31
CA LEU A 203 6.69 31.42 -2.50
C LEU A 203 5.91 31.10 -1.22
N ARG A 204 6.55 31.15 -0.05
CA ARG A 204 5.93 30.79 1.23
C ARG A 204 5.38 31.97 2.04
N THR A 205 5.47 33.20 1.50
CA THR A 205 5.06 34.40 2.23
C THR A 205 3.66 34.94 1.87
N MET A 206 2.97 34.32 0.93
CA MET A 206 1.62 34.71 0.56
C MET A 206 0.61 33.59 0.66
N ARG A 207 0.25 33.21 1.86
CA ARG A 207 -1.12 32.76 2.24
C ARG A 207 -1.20 32.44 3.73
N LYS A 208 -1.22 33.48 4.54
CA LYS A 208 -1.83 33.44 5.86
C LYS A 208 -3.31 33.67 5.69
N SER A 209 -4.12 32.64 5.87
CA SER A 209 -5.49 32.77 6.37
C SER A 209 -5.90 31.44 7.01
N GLY A 210 -5.85 31.40 8.30
CA GLY A 210 -6.80 30.95 9.29
C GLY A 210 -7.35 29.53 9.12
N LEU A 211 -6.64 28.54 9.72
CA LEU A 211 -7.25 27.46 10.48
C LEU A 211 -6.14 26.86 11.33
N VAL A 212 -6.12 27.28 12.59
CA VAL A 212 -5.25 26.69 13.62
C VAL A 212 -5.82 25.31 13.94
N VAL A 213 -5.15 24.25 13.47
CA VAL A 213 -5.33 22.91 14.01
C VAL A 213 -4.46 22.84 15.25
N PRO A 214 -5.00 22.53 16.45
CA PRO A 214 -4.19 22.38 17.64
C PRO A 214 -3.18 21.25 17.43
N ASP A 215 -1.93 21.58 17.62
CA ASP A 215 -0.81 20.63 17.69
C ASP A 215 -0.91 19.89 19.04
N GLN A 216 -1.75 18.84 19.10
CA GLN A 216 -1.77 17.92 20.23
C GLN A 216 -0.77 16.81 19.94
N GLY A 217 0.48 17.04 20.35
CA GLY A 217 1.52 16.02 20.39
C GLY A 217 1.06 14.83 21.22
N ILE A 218 0.95 13.66 20.60
CA ILE A 218 0.73 12.40 21.29
C ILE A 218 2.02 12.08 22.05
N GLN A 219 2.00 12.29 23.37
CA GLN A 219 3.04 11.80 24.27
C GLN A 219 2.88 10.29 24.43
N LEU A 220 3.62 9.51 23.68
CA LEU A 220 3.95 8.13 24.05
C LEU A 220 5.13 8.21 25.01
N GLY A 221 4.90 7.79 26.27
CA GLY A 221 5.83 7.91 27.36
C GLY A 221 7.23 7.41 27.05
N VAL A 222 8.18 8.19 27.44
CA VAL A 222 9.61 8.21 27.63
C VAL A 222 10.26 9.25 26.70
N ASN A 223 10.51 10.41 27.23
CA ASN A 223 11.43 11.48 26.82
C ASN A 223 11.77 11.59 25.31
N GLY A 224 11.04 12.43 24.62
CA GLY A 224 11.35 12.90 23.28
C GLY A 224 10.13 12.91 22.37
N ALA A 225 9.66 14.11 22.01
CA ALA A 225 8.64 14.27 20.97
C ALA A 225 9.12 13.60 19.68
N ALA A 226 8.67 12.37 19.41
CA ALA A 226 8.96 11.67 18.17
C ALA A 226 8.23 12.42 17.05
N ARG A 227 8.95 13.25 16.31
CA ARG A 227 8.44 13.83 15.06
C ARG A 227 8.10 12.66 14.14
N MET A 228 6.81 12.47 13.87
CA MET A 228 6.37 11.49 12.89
C MET A 228 7.05 11.80 11.55
N THR A 229 7.86 10.87 11.10
CA THR A 229 8.51 10.99 9.79
C THR A 229 7.42 10.97 8.73
N PRO A 230 7.37 11.95 7.81
CA PRO A 230 6.38 11.91 6.75
C PRO A 230 6.59 10.66 5.90
N PRO A 231 5.50 10.02 5.42
CA PRO A 231 5.60 8.84 4.59
C PRO A 231 6.41 9.11 3.32
N PRO A 232 7.01 8.09 2.72
CA PRO A 232 7.88 8.26 1.57
C PRO A 232 7.10 8.66 0.31
N ARG A 233 7.83 9.11 -0.68
CA ARG A 233 7.30 9.39 -2.01
C ARG A 233 7.39 8.13 -2.85
N THR A 234 6.33 7.79 -3.56
CA THR A 234 6.23 6.56 -4.34
C THR A 234 5.79 6.77 -5.79
N PHE A 235 5.26 7.96 -6.12
CA PHE A 235 4.74 8.27 -7.46
C PHE A 235 5.27 9.61 -8.00
N PRO A 236 5.52 9.72 -9.31
CA PRO A 236 5.71 8.63 -10.27
C PRO A 236 7.05 7.90 -10.02
N ALA A 237 7.12 6.60 -10.34
CA ALA A 237 8.27 5.76 -10.01
C ALA A 237 9.62 6.27 -10.56
N ALA A 238 9.60 6.91 -11.74
CA ALA A 238 10.80 7.46 -12.38
C ALA A 238 11.40 8.65 -11.60
N PHE A 239 10.55 9.47 -10.96
CA PHE A 239 10.95 10.61 -10.15
C PHE A 239 9.92 10.87 -9.05
N PRO A 240 9.96 10.14 -7.93
CA PRO A 240 8.90 10.18 -6.93
C PRO A 240 8.78 11.54 -6.22
N TRP A 241 7.60 12.15 -6.29
CA TRP A 241 7.29 13.40 -5.59
C TRP A 241 5.95 13.38 -4.83
N LEU A 242 5.02 12.47 -5.18
CA LEU A 242 3.78 12.23 -4.44
C LEU A 242 3.91 11.04 -3.48
N ARG A 243 3.16 11.09 -2.38
CA ARG A 243 3.11 10.10 -1.32
C ARG A 243 1.76 9.38 -1.39
N LEU A 244 1.63 8.39 -2.27
CA LEU A 244 0.35 7.73 -2.53
C LEU A 244 0.23 6.40 -1.77
N ASP A 245 1.31 5.61 -1.77
CA ASP A 245 1.31 4.26 -1.21
C ASP A 245 1.70 4.26 0.26
N ARG A 246 1.10 3.36 1.04
CA ARG A 246 1.31 3.20 2.48
C ARG A 246 1.31 1.73 2.88
N VAL A 247 1.98 1.47 4.00
CA VAL A 247 1.84 0.24 4.78
C VAL A 247 1.60 0.62 6.23
N TYR A 248 0.43 0.31 6.73
CA TYR A 248 0.07 0.47 8.14
C TYR A 248 0.10 -0.88 8.84
N GLN A 249 0.51 -0.89 10.09
CA GLN A 249 0.61 -2.10 10.89
C GLN A 249 0.13 -1.88 12.34
N ARG A 250 -0.37 -2.97 12.93
CA ARG A 250 -0.63 -3.14 14.36
C ARG A 250 -0.18 -4.54 14.76
N GLY A 251 0.51 -4.68 15.90
CA GLY A 251 0.97 -5.97 16.42
C GLY A 251 2.29 -6.47 15.83
N PHE A 252 3.05 -5.62 15.11
CA PHE A 252 4.36 -5.97 14.56
C PHE A 252 5.44 -5.02 15.05
N ALA A 253 6.67 -5.52 15.15
CA ALA A 253 7.86 -4.69 15.26
C ALA A 253 8.42 -4.42 13.83
N VAL A 254 8.57 -3.14 13.49
CA VAL A 254 9.15 -2.74 12.20
C VAL A 254 10.67 -2.75 12.30
N ARG A 255 11.32 -3.63 11.53
CA ARG A 255 12.79 -3.73 11.48
C ARG A 255 13.38 -2.86 10.39
N ASN A 256 12.73 -2.82 9.25
CA ASN A 256 13.17 -2.02 8.11
C ASN A 256 11.97 -1.61 7.25
N ALA A 257 12.05 -0.43 6.62
CA ALA A 257 11.10 0.01 5.61
C ALA A 257 11.82 0.89 4.57
N ARG A 258 11.59 0.61 3.29
CA ARG A 258 12.20 1.36 2.19
C ARG A 258 11.31 1.38 0.95
N VAL A 259 11.43 2.44 0.17
CA VAL A 259 10.89 2.50 -1.19
C VAL A 259 11.95 2.03 -2.15
N LEU A 260 11.57 1.16 -3.08
CA LEU A 260 12.46 0.65 -4.10
C LEU A 260 12.42 1.59 -5.31
N VAL A 261 13.43 2.45 -5.41
CA VAL A 261 13.57 3.42 -6.49
C VAL A 261 14.65 3.02 -7.48
N GLY A 262 14.61 3.59 -8.69
CA GLY A 262 15.60 3.27 -9.74
C GLY A 262 15.26 1.99 -10.51
N ASP A 263 16.25 1.45 -11.20
CA ASP A 263 16.08 0.22 -11.98
C ASP A 263 16.01 -1.03 -11.07
N PRO A 264 15.15 -2.00 -11.41
CA PRO A 264 14.25 -2.02 -12.54
C PRO A 264 12.90 -1.30 -12.30
N TRP A 265 12.59 -0.90 -11.05
CA TRP A 265 11.27 -0.50 -10.56
C TRP A 265 10.68 0.70 -11.31
N LYS A 266 11.50 1.70 -11.66
CA LYS A 266 11.08 2.91 -12.40
C LYS A 266 10.50 2.60 -13.79
N GLN A 267 10.72 1.39 -14.33
CA GLN A 267 10.26 0.96 -15.64
C GLN A 267 9.07 0.01 -15.58
N LEU A 268 8.85 -0.65 -14.42
CA LEU A 268 7.90 -1.75 -14.28
C LEU A 268 6.47 -1.29 -14.00
N SER A 269 6.31 -0.14 -13.37
CA SER A 269 5.03 0.50 -13.07
C SER A 269 5.25 2.01 -12.95
N ASP A 270 4.17 2.78 -12.90
CA ASP A 270 4.20 4.21 -12.56
C ASP A 270 4.32 4.47 -11.06
N HIS A 271 4.12 3.47 -10.20
CA HIS A 271 4.41 3.50 -8.77
C HIS A 271 5.73 2.82 -8.42
N ALA A 272 6.36 3.24 -7.32
CA ALA A 272 7.52 2.56 -6.74
C ALA A 272 7.07 1.66 -5.58
N PRO A 273 7.54 0.39 -5.50
CA PRO A 273 7.11 -0.51 -4.44
C PRO A 273 7.67 -0.11 -3.08
N ILE A 274 6.90 -0.39 -2.02
CA ILE A 274 7.34 -0.33 -0.64
C ILE A 274 7.72 -1.74 -0.20
N LEU A 275 8.93 -1.90 0.33
CA LEU A 275 9.39 -3.12 0.99
C LEU A 275 9.55 -2.83 2.48
N THR A 276 8.96 -3.67 3.34
CA THR A 276 9.18 -3.62 4.78
C THR A 276 9.48 -5.00 5.35
N GLU A 277 10.28 -5.03 6.40
CA GLU A 277 10.64 -6.23 7.16
C GLU A 277 10.04 -6.09 8.56
N LEU A 278 9.13 -6.99 8.87
CA LEU A 278 8.33 -7.01 10.09
C LEU A 278 8.64 -8.23 10.92
N GLU A 279 8.54 -8.10 12.21
CA GLU A 279 8.61 -9.21 13.17
C GLU A 279 7.29 -9.31 13.91
N LEU A 280 6.72 -10.48 13.90
CA LEU A 280 5.55 -10.81 14.70
C LEU A 280 6.06 -11.29 16.06
N PRO A 281 5.78 -10.56 17.15
CA PRO A 281 6.27 -10.90 18.51
C PRO A 281 5.58 -12.11 19.10
#